data_a880e5642e0450a295fed5a0c742fa61
#
_entry.id   a880e5642e0450a295fed5a0c742fa61
#
_cell.length_a   1.000
_cell.length_b   1.000
_cell.length_c   1.000
_cell.angle_alpha   90.00
_cell.angle_beta   90.00
_cell.angle_gamma   90.00
#
_symmetry.space_group_name_H-M   'P 1'
#
loop_
_entity.id
_entity.type
_entity.pdbx_description
1 polymer ?
#
loop_
_entity_poly.entity_id
_entity_poly.type
_entity_poly.pdbx_seq_one_letter_code
_entity_poly.pdbx_strand_id
1 'polypeptide(L)' 'MADLEETMRFDPEEGILELDTNLDRLKQSAEARGFEFDRHAARNELQAATFGRKRRATARLLLSPTGAMAIEVRPAD' A
#
# COMPACT_ATOMS: atom_id res chain seq x y z
N MET A 1 -15.93 11.79 3.30
CA MET A 1 -15.15 11.58 2.09
C MET A 1 -14.51 10.21 2.12
N ALA A 2 -14.56 9.48 1.03
CA ALA A 2 -14.04 8.11 1.00
C ALA A 2 -12.50 8.12 0.96
N ASP A 3 -11.91 7.12 1.62
CA ASP A 3 -10.47 6.92 1.54
C ASP A 3 -10.08 6.41 0.16
N LEU A 4 -8.83 6.65 -0.21
CA LEU A 4 -8.25 6.02 -1.38
C LEU A 4 -7.68 4.66 -0.98
N GLU A 5 -7.65 3.75 -1.93
CA GLU A 5 -7.27 2.38 -1.65
C GLU A 5 -6.43 1.80 -2.78
N GLU A 6 -5.38 1.05 -2.42
CA GLU A 6 -4.61 0.25 -3.36
C GLU A 6 -4.44 -1.15 -2.77
N THR A 7 -4.60 -2.15 -3.63
CA THR A 7 -4.41 -3.54 -3.24
C THR A 7 -3.24 -4.10 -4.02
N MET A 8 -2.32 -4.75 -3.31
CA MET A 8 -1.08 -5.24 -3.89
C MET A 8 -0.85 -6.68 -3.48
N ARG A 9 -0.20 -7.44 -4.35
CA ARG A 9 0.17 -8.82 -4.04
C ARG A 9 1.55 -8.87 -3.42
N PHE A 10 1.70 -9.76 -2.46
CA PHE A 10 2.99 -10.01 -1.84
C PHE A 10 3.43 -11.45 -2.13
N ASP A 11 4.68 -11.59 -2.54
CA ASP A 11 5.31 -12.88 -2.77
C ASP A 11 6.52 -12.97 -1.84
N PRO A 12 6.68 -14.09 -1.07
CA PRO A 12 7.80 -14.18 -0.12
C PRO A 12 9.17 -14.03 -0.76
N GLU A 13 9.31 -14.39 -2.02
CA GLU A 13 10.61 -14.29 -2.70
C GLU A 13 10.83 -12.95 -3.37
N GLU A 14 9.77 -12.37 -3.95
CA GLU A 14 9.90 -11.15 -4.72
C GLU A 14 9.49 -9.89 -3.96
N GLY A 15 8.78 -10.07 -2.84
CA GLY A 15 8.27 -8.93 -2.10
C GLY A 15 6.93 -8.48 -2.64
N ILE A 16 6.63 -7.19 -2.48
CA ILE A 16 5.38 -6.63 -2.97
C ILE A 16 5.51 -6.39 -4.47
N LEU A 17 4.64 -7.05 -5.23
CA LEU A 17 4.69 -6.94 -6.69
C LEU A 17 4.19 -5.59 -7.14
N GLU A 18 4.90 -4.99 -8.10
CA GLU A 18 4.55 -3.71 -8.70
C GLU A 18 4.37 -2.60 -7.67
N LEU A 19 5.19 -2.64 -6.63
CA LEU A 19 5.09 -1.68 -5.54
C LEU A 19 5.16 -0.25 -6.03
N ASP A 20 6.17 0.07 -6.84
CA ASP A 20 6.36 1.44 -7.32
C ASP A 20 5.21 1.90 -8.21
N THR A 21 4.72 1.02 -9.08
CA THR A 21 3.59 1.34 -9.96
C THR A 21 2.34 1.65 -9.14
N ASN A 22 2.09 0.85 -8.11
CA ASN A 22 0.93 1.06 -7.26
C ASN A 22 1.05 2.35 -6.46
N LEU A 23 2.26 2.64 -5.94
CA LEU A 23 2.48 3.87 -5.20
C LEU A 23 2.38 5.10 -6.09
N ASP A 24 2.85 5.01 -7.34
CA ASP A 24 2.71 6.11 -8.29
C ASP A 24 1.24 6.39 -8.59
N ARG A 25 0.45 5.34 -8.76
CA ARG A 25 -0.98 5.49 -9.01
C ARG A 25 -1.67 6.15 -7.83
N LEU A 26 -1.33 5.71 -6.62
CA LEU A 26 -1.91 6.29 -5.42
C LEU A 26 -1.53 7.76 -5.27
N LYS A 27 -0.28 8.09 -5.59
CA LYS A 27 0.17 9.47 -5.54
C LYS A 27 -0.63 10.35 -6.49
N GLN A 28 -0.85 9.89 -7.72
CA GLN A 28 -1.62 10.63 -8.69
C GLN A 28 -3.06 10.83 -8.23
N SER A 29 -3.67 9.79 -7.68
CA SER A 29 -5.03 9.90 -7.17
C SER A 29 -5.12 10.85 -5.99
N ALA A 30 -4.12 10.81 -5.11
CA ALA A 30 -4.07 11.70 -3.96
C ALA A 30 -3.96 13.16 -4.40
N GLU A 31 -3.08 13.43 -5.37
CA GLU A 31 -2.93 14.79 -5.89
C GLU A 31 -4.22 15.30 -6.52
N ALA A 32 -4.89 14.44 -7.27
CA ALA A 32 -6.13 14.83 -7.92
C ALA A 32 -7.25 15.17 -6.93
N ARG A 33 -7.20 14.58 -5.74
CA ARG A 33 -8.23 14.79 -4.72
C ARG A 33 -7.81 15.75 -3.61
N GLY A 34 -6.58 16.22 -3.65
CA GLY A 34 -6.07 17.08 -2.59
C GLY A 34 -5.78 16.35 -1.29
N PHE A 35 -5.53 15.05 -1.36
CA PHE A 35 -5.12 14.25 -0.20
C PHE A 35 -3.64 14.44 0.04
N GLU A 36 -3.24 14.42 1.29
CA GLU A 36 -1.83 14.38 1.61
C GLU A 36 -1.34 12.94 1.49
N PHE A 37 -0.14 12.77 0.94
CA PHE A 37 0.40 11.43 0.75
C PHE A 37 1.92 11.47 0.80
N ASP A 38 2.48 10.65 1.69
CA ASP A 38 3.94 10.48 1.81
C ASP A 38 4.29 9.10 1.25
N ARG A 39 4.81 9.10 0.02
CA ARG A 39 5.15 7.87 -0.69
C ARG A 39 6.21 7.05 0.07
N HIS A 40 7.19 7.73 0.67
CA HIS A 40 8.24 7.06 1.43
C HIS A 40 7.67 6.34 2.64
N ALA A 41 6.80 7.00 3.37
CA ALA A 41 6.16 6.41 4.54
C ALA A 41 5.32 5.21 4.14
N ALA A 42 4.58 5.32 3.04
CA ALA A 42 3.75 4.22 2.54
C ALA A 42 4.61 3.01 2.20
N ARG A 43 5.71 3.24 1.50
CA ARG A 43 6.63 2.15 1.13
C ARG A 43 7.17 1.45 2.38
N ASN A 44 7.61 2.24 3.36
CA ASN A 44 8.17 1.69 4.59
C ASN A 44 7.14 0.88 5.37
N GLU A 45 5.92 1.39 5.47
CA GLU A 45 4.87 0.68 6.21
C GLU A 45 4.44 -0.60 5.51
N LEU A 46 4.38 -0.59 4.19
CA LEU A 46 4.05 -1.80 3.44
C LEU A 46 5.13 -2.86 3.61
N GLN A 47 6.39 -2.46 3.57
CA GLN A 47 7.49 -3.39 3.76
C GLN A 47 7.51 -3.94 5.19
N ALA A 48 7.24 -3.10 6.18
CA ALA A 48 7.17 -3.54 7.56
C ALA A 48 6.01 -4.51 7.78
N ALA A 49 4.87 -4.25 7.17
CA ALA A 49 3.68 -5.07 7.34
C ALA A 49 3.84 -6.46 6.73
N THR A 50 4.72 -6.60 5.74
CA THR A 50 4.95 -7.88 5.06
C THR A 50 6.26 -8.55 5.48
N PHE A 51 7.03 -7.89 6.34
CA PHE A 51 8.34 -8.40 6.75
C PHE A 51 8.21 -9.77 7.43
N GLY A 52 9.05 -10.70 6.99
CA GLY A 52 9.09 -12.02 7.61
C GLY A 52 7.97 -12.97 7.20
N ARG A 53 7.08 -12.55 6.36
CA ARG A 53 6.00 -13.42 5.89
C ARG A 53 6.56 -14.47 4.95
N LYS A 54 6.13 -15.71 5.14
CA LYS A 54 6.66 -16.85 4.38
C LYS A 54 5.70 -17.36 3.32
N ARG A 55 4.51 -16.79 3.25
CA ARG A 55 3.48 -17.19 2.29
C ARG A 55 2.96 -15.99 1.54
N ARG A 56 2.38 -16.25 0.39
CA ARG A 56 1.76 -15.19 -0.41
C ARG A 56 0.66 -14.51 0.38
N ALA A 57 0.51 -13.23 0.12
CA ALA A 57 -0.48 -12.42 0.81
C ALA A 57 -0.96 -11.31 -0.09
N THR A 58 -2.05 -10.68 0.33
CA THR A 58 -2.57 -9.48 -0.30
C THR A 58 -2.46 -8.35 0.71
N ALA A 59 -1.82 -7.26 0.31
CA ALA A 59 -1.68 -6.07 1.14
C ALA A 59 -2.61 -5.00 0.61
N ARG A 60 -3.42 -4.43 1.49
CA ARG A 60 -4.39 -3.40 1.14
C ARG A 60 -4.02 -2.14 1.91
N LEU A 61 -3.78 -1.06 1.18
CA LEU A 61 -3.44 0.22 1.79
C LEU A 61 -4.61 1.17 1.64
N LEU A 62 -5.01 1.79 2.75
CA LEU A 62 -6.05 2.81 2.76
C LEU A 62 -5.41 4.13 3.12
N LEU A 63 -5.74 5.18 2.37
CA LEU A 63 -5.21 6.52 2.60
C LEU A 63 -6.35 7.48 2.85
N SER A 64 -6.31 8.17 3.99
CA SER A 64 -7.29 9.19 4.31
C SER A 64 -6.87 10.55 3.75
N PRO A 65 -7.81 11.51 3.70
CA PRO A 65 -7.49 12.86 3.19
C PRO A 65 -6.35 13.55 3.93
N THR A 66 -6.14 13.22 5.20
CA THR A 66 -5.09 13.86 6.00
C THR A 66 -3.73 13.19 5.87
N GLY A 67 -3.65 12.09 5.10
CA GLY A 67 -2.42 11.36 4.94
C GLY A 67 -2.27 10.17 5.87
N ALA A 68 -3.21 9.96 6.77
CA ALA A 68 -3.17 8.80 7.64
C ALA A 68 -3.37 7.53 6.80
N MET A 69 -2.63 6.48 7.12
CA MET A 69 -2.69 5.24 6.37
C MET A 69 -3.01 4.07 7.27
N ALA A 70 -3.73 3.09 6.71
CA ALA A 70 -3.97 1.81 7.36
C ALA A 70 -3.59 0.72 6.37
N ILE A 71 -2.93 -0.32 6.86
CA ILE A 71 -2.51 -1.42 6.02
C ILE A 71 -3.06 -2.72 6.58
N GLU A 72 -3.69 -3.48 5.72
CA GLU A 72 -4.30 -4.76 6.05
C GLU A 72 -3.63 -5.83 5.20
N VAL A 73 -3.12 -6.89 5.83
CA VAL A 73 -2.47 -7.98 5.11
C VAL A 73 -3.24 -9.26 5.38
N ARG A 74 -3.64 -9.93 4.31
CA ARG A 74 -4.38 -11.19 4.39
C ARG A 74 -3.70 -12.27 3.58
N PRO A 75 -3.80 -13.53 4.03
CA PRO A 75 -3.28 -14.64 3.23
C PRO A 75 -3.95 -14.65 1.85
N ALA A 76 -3.15 -14.95 0.83
CA ALA A 76 -3.64 -14.96 -0.55
C ALA A 76 -3.82 -16.39 -1.00
N ASP A 77 -4.96 -16.96 -0.75
CA ASP A 77 -5.28 -18.23 -1.39
C ASP A 77 -6.68 -18.73 -1.07
#